data_e2af8660f33cc575323ece09ed21b04a
#
_entry.id   e2af8660f33cc575323ece09ed21b04a
#
_cell.length_a   1.000
_cell.length_b   1.000
_cell.length_c   1.000
_cell.angle_alpha   90.00
_cell.angle_beta   90.00
_cell.angle_gamma   90.00
#
_symmetry.space_group_name_H-M   'P 1'
#
loop_
_entity.id
_entity.type
_entity.pdbx_description
1 polymer ?
#
loop_
_entity_poly.entity_id
_entity_poly.type
_entity_poly.pdbx_seq_one_letter_code
_entity_poly.pdbx_strand_id
1 'polypeptide(L)'
;MSTIPLSVSSDYLANWGAKEGLREMMQNFIDSQDDCGVKGSISYEGGTYTGKVTLTNYGAKTLNREALLFGVTSKANRTDQRGQFGEGLKVGCLALVRENRQVTIRTQTENWIASLAPSAEFGGRKVLTFKTHKRQTVTDDVTVEIYPVYKEEWDELNRSFMFMQEDVEGKESDYFGKILTGEAFRNKVFAKGIFVKDMEDMKWGYDLANMTLNRDRSMVDEWDVRTNITHLLSSLYSSGSITLEDIRDLFDNNHWEAQSSYAWSGTTIIKDMLKKYVGEQNGKKCIVTADASEATKAESFGWSSVRVPKSLADAFGSLLSSDYHAEYRKEIGLSTFAEMTNELRDSVAEVYDNSTLSLDEASSLTWATEVLAGAGVIVEPSVVRFVRDGEILGLYKSGDIFIAKSMLADKVEALSILVHEYAHNFGGDGTIAHSSAIESLWTKIAKSHMR
;
A
#
# COMPACT_ATOMS: atom_id res chain seq x y z
N MET A 1 51.47 13.48 20.08
CA MET A 1 50.86 12.32 19.39
C MET A 1 50.41 11.35 20.46
N SER A 2 49.15 10.94 20.42
CA SER A 2 48.62 9.86 21.28
C SER A 2 47.86 8.84 20.45
N THR A 3 47.72 7.64 20.98
CA THR A 3 47.02 6.54 20.31
C THR A 3 45.88 6.12 21.22
N ILE A 4 44.70 6.02 20.68
CA ILE A 4 43.47 5.67 21.41
C ILE A 4 42.93 4.39 20.79
N PRO A 5 43.12 3.20 21.38
CA PRO A 5 42.46 1.99 20.96
C PRO A 5 41.00 2.00 21.44
N LEU A 6 40.08 1.57 20.59
CA LEU A 6 38.67 1.40 20.95
C LEU A 6 38.38 -0.08 21.20
N SER A 7 37.39 -0.38 22.03
CA SER A 7 36.91 -1.75 22.31
C SER A 7 36.11 -2.35 21.16
N VAL A 8 36.55 -2.16 19.91
CA VAL A 8 35.84 -2.61 18.69
C VAL A 8 36.81 -3.44 17.87
N SER A 9 36.53 -4.73 17.76
CA SER A 9 37.37 -5.65 16.98
C SER A 9 37.21 -5.39 15.48
N SER A 10 38.24 -5.78 14.71
CA SER A 10 38.21 -5.73 13.24
C SER A 10 37.02 -6.48 12.62
N ASP A 11 36.44 -7.45 13.34
CA ASP A 11 35.40 -8.36 12.84
C ASP A 11 33.99 -7.88 13.18
N TYR A 12 33.88 -6.76 13.92
CA TYR A 12 32.57 -6.19 14.26
C TYR A 12 31.86 -5.69 13.00
N LEU A 13 30.59 -6.11 12.78
CA LEU A 13 29.83 -5.87 11.55
C LEU A 13 30.65 -6.24 10.30
N ALA A 14 31.12 -7.50 10.24
CA ALA A 14 32.00 -7.98 9.18
C ALA A 14 31.38 -7.88 7.75
N ASN A 15 30.07 -7.81 7.66
CA ASN A 15 29.30 -7.61 6.42
C ASN A 15 29.29 -6.15 5.92
N TRP A 16 29.75 -5.18 6.71
CA TRP A 16 29.83 -3.79 6.27
C TRP A 16 31.12 -3.53 5.49
N GLY A 17 30.99 -2.89 4.33
CA GLY A 17 32.10 -2.50 3.46
C GLY A 17 32.25 -0.98 3.34
N ALA A 18 32.92 -0.55 2.28
CA ALA A 18 33.16 0.88 2.03
C ALA A 18 31.84 1.65 1.83
N LYS A 19 30.84 1.05 1.20
CA LYS A 19 29.52 1.65 0.96
C LYS A 19 28.82 2.04 2.28
N GLU A 20 28.73 1.10 3.22
CA GLU A 20 28.12 1.36 4.53
C GLU A 20 28.94 2.40 5.30
N GLY A 21 30.27 2.31 5.22
CA GLY A 21 31.18 3.27 5.85
C GLY A 21 30.99 4.68 5.32
N LEU A 22 30.94 4.87 4.02
CA LEU A 22 30.70 6.17 3.38
C LEU A 22 29.34 6.74 3.75
N ARG A 23 28.31 5.88 3.74
CA ARG A 23 26.95 6.27 4.13
C ARG A 23 26.89 6.78 5.57
N GLU A 24 27.55 6.11 6.51
CA GLU A 24 27.62 6.56 7.91
C GLU A 24 28.34 7.90 8.07
N MET A 25 29.43 8.12 7.33
CA MET A 25 30.13 9.40 7.36
C MET A 25 29.25 10.53 6.84
N MET A 26 28.52 10.29 5.73
CA MET A 26 27.61 11.26 5.16
C MET A 26 26.45 11.59 6.11
N GLN A 27 25.90 10.60 6.79
CA GLN A 27 24.85 10.84 7.78
C GLN A 27 25.32 11.66 8.97
N ASN A 28 26.48 11.33 9.52
CA ASN A 28 27.04 12.12 10.62
C ASN A 28 27.29 13.56 10.19
N PHE A 29 27.67 13.75 8.93
CA PHE A 29 27.85 15.09 8.35
C PHE A 29 26.52 15.86 8.32
N ILE A 30 25.42 15.26 7.81
CA ILE A 30 24.10 15.88 7.72
C ILE A 30 23.51 16.13 9.11
N ASP A 31 23.51 15.11 9.96
CA ASP A 31 22.97 15.19 11.32
C ASP A 31 23.66 16.32 12.13
N SER A 32 24.96 16.53 11.89
CA SER A 32 25.69 17.63 12.53
C SER A 32 25.24 19.01 12.04
N GLN A 33 24.83 19.14 10.76
CA GLN A 33 24.26 20.38 10.24
C GLN A 33 22.89 20.66 10.86
N ASP A 34 22.03 19.63 10.89
CA ASP A 34 20.68 19.75 11.47
C ASP A 34 20.75 20.12 12.97
N ASP A 35 21.70 19.51 13.71
CA ASP A 35 21.89 19.77 15.15
C ASP A 35 22.38 21.16 15.49
N CYS A 36 23.20 21.73 14.64
CA CYS A 36 23.89 22.97 14.93
C CYS A 36 23.35 24.15 14.13
N GLY A 37 22.45 23.90 13.16
CA GLY A 37 22.00 24.92 12.21
C GLY A 37 23.16 25.46 11.35
N VAL A 38 24.19 24.64 11.12
CA VAL A 38 25.38 25.03 10.38
C VAL A 38 25.30 24.63 8.91
N LYS A 39 26.12 25.28 8.08
CA LYS A 39 26.31 24.88 6.70
C LYS A 39 27.50 23.96 6.58
N GLY A 40 27.47 23.08 5.61
CA GLY A 40 28.55 22.20 5.27
C GLY A 40 28.91 22.24 3.79
N SER A 41 30.06 21.71 3.44
CA SER A 41 30.48 21.49 2.06
C SER A 41 30.89 20.05 1.86
N ILE A 42 30.61 19.56 0.66
CA ILE A 42 30.99 18.22 0.20
C ILE A 42 31.78 18.39 -1.09
N SER A 43 32.93 17.73 -1.17
CA SER A 43 33.68 17.67 -2.42
C SER A 43 34.19 16.28 -2.69
N TYR A 44 34.24 15.94 -3.99
CA TYR A 44 34.94 14.78 -4.52
C TYR A 44 36.03 15.28 -5.46
N GLU A 45 37.26 15.11 -5.05
CA GLU A 45 38.44 15.51 -5.84
C GLU A 45 39.10 14.25 -6.38
N GLY A 46 38.93 13.96 -7.65
CA GLY A 46 39.47 12.73 -8.21
C GLY A 46 39.44 12.67 -9.73
N GLY A 47 40.07 11.62 -10.24
CA GLY A 47 40.05 11.26 -11.65
C GLY A 47 38.93 10.31 -12.02
N THR A 48 39.10 9.60 -13.12
CA THR A 48 38.10 8.67 -13.68
C THR A 48 37.80 7.49 -12.74
N TYR A 49 38.74 7.05 -11.94
CA TYR A 49 38.59 5.82 -11.14
C TYR A 49 38.50 6.06 -9.64
N THR A 50 39.33 6.93 -9.09
CA THR A 50 39.41 7.17 -7.65
C THR A 50 39.58 8.65 -7.33
N GLY A 51 39.07 9.05 -6.16
CA GLY A 51 39.19 10.39 -5.64
C GLY A 51 39.20 10.41 -4.11
N LYS A 52 39.27 11.62 -3.59
CA LYS A 52 39.16 11.94 -2.17
C LYS A 52 37.79 12.61 -1.93
N VAL A 53 37.05 12.07 -0.98
CA VAL A 53 35.85 12.71 -0.45
C VAL A 53 36.24 13.58 0.73
N THR A 54 35.76 14.81 0.75
CA THR A 54 35.92 15.74 1.86
C THR A 54 34.55 16.27 2.30
N LEU A 55 34.21 16.08 3.57
CA LEU A 55 32.99 16.53 4.21
C LEU A 55 33.38 17.56 5.27
N THR A 56 32.94 18.82 5.15
CA THR A 56 33.28 19.89 6.11
C THR A 56 32.01 20.55 6.65
N ASN A 57 31.83 20.53 7.97
CA ASN A 57 30.81 21.31 8.68
C ASN A 57 31.48 22.53 9.29
N TYR A 58 31.06 23.73 8.84
CA TYR A 58 31.58 25.01 9.30
C TYR A 58 30.89 25.46 10.59
N GLY A 59 31.66 25.86 11.60
CA GLY A 59 31.12 26.30 12.89
C GLY A 59 30.38 25.18 13.65
N ALA A 60 30.79 23.93 13.46
CA ALA A 60 30.17 22.80 14.12
C ALA A 60 30.47 22.78 15.63
N LYS A 61 29.59 22.09 16.40
CA LYS A 61 29.89 21.78 17.81
C LYS A 61 31.24 21.12 17.96
N THR A 62 31.92 21.44 19.06
CA THR A 62 33.22 20.84 19.35
C THR A 62 33.13 19.32 19.40
N LEU A 63 33.87 18.69 18.51
CA LEU A 63 34.01 17.24 18.48
C LEU A 63 35.17 16.83 19.37
N ASN A 64 34.87 16.30 20.56
CA ASN A 64 35.85 15.90 21.55
C ASN A 64 36.07 14.39 21.52
N ARG A 65 37.12 13.93 22.23
CA ARG A 65 37.46 12.51 22.34
C ARG A 65 36.35 11.64 22.98
N GLU A 66 35.42 12.24 23.72
CA GLU A 66 34.23 11.55 24.25
C GLU A 66 33.35 10.95 23.13
N ALA A 67 33.35 11.55 21.94
CA ALA A 67 32.67 11.01 20.78
C ALA A 67 33.24 9.64 20.32
N LEU A 68 34.42 9.29 20.76
CA LEU A 68 35.04 7.96 20.49
C LEU A 68 34.57 6.89 21.46
N LEU A 69 33.90 7.21 22.57
CA LEU A 69 33.31 6.23 23.50
C LEU A 69 32.12 5.54 22.87
N PHE A 70 32.02 4.21 23.03
CA PHE A 70 30.87 3.44 22.58
C PHE A 70 29.66 3.71 23.47
N GLY A 71 28.44 3.79 22.85
CA GLY A 71 27.20 4.04 23.57
C GLY A 71 26.99 5.50 24.02
N VAL A 72 27.96 6.39 23.83
CA VAL A 72 27.81 7.81 24.10
C VAL A 72 27.29 8.49 22.85
N THR A 73 26.07 9.04 22.94
CA THR A 73 25.49 9.85 21.88
C THR A 73 24.80 11.08 22.49
N SER A 74 24.99 12.23 21.86
CA SER A 74 24.21 13.44 22.17
C SER A 74 22.77 13.36 21.66
N LYS A 75 22.41 12.26 20.99
CA LYS A 75 21.18 12.08 20.20
C LYS A 75 20.19 11.07 20.80
N ALA A 76 20.48 10.50 21.99
CA ALA A 76 19.75 9.36 22.57
C ALA A 76 18.22 9.56 22.75
N ASN A 77 17.73 10.80 22.77
CA ASN A 77 16.30 11.12 22.98
C ASN A 77 15.68 11.88 21.79
N ARG A 78 16.31 11.87 20.62
CA ARG A 78 15.84 12.61 19.44
C ARG A 78 15.40 11.67 18.34
N THR A 79 14.08 11.63 18.10
CA THR A 79 13.46 10.80 17.04
C THR A 79 13.57 11.41 15.65
N ASP A 80 13.90 12.70 15.58
CA ASP A 80 14.07 13.47 14.35
C ASP A 80 15.41 13.21 13.63
N GLN A 81 16.37 12.58 14.31
CA GLN A 81 17.69 12.34 13.74
C GLN A 81 17.85 10.98 13.09
N ARG A 82 18.74 10.93 12.08
CA ARG A 82 19.05 9.74 11.29
C ARG A 82 19.93 8.75 12.06
N GLY A 83 20.82 9.23 12.93
CA GLY A 83 21.77 8.43 13.71
C GLY A 83 21.37 8.30 15.18
N GLN A 84 20.68 7.21 15.55
CA GLN A 84 20.16 7.02 16.92
C GLN A 84 21.12 6.30 17.88
N PHE A 85 22.10 5.56 17.38
CA PHE A 85 22.87 4.60 18.19
C PHE A 85 24.22 5.09 18.71
N GLY A 86 24.69 6.29 18.33
CA GLY A 86 25.96 6.86 18.77
C GLY A 86 27.23 6.08 18.37
N GLU A 87 27.09 5.12 17.47
CA GLU A 87 28.16 4.23 17.02
C GLU A 87 28.60 4.51 15.58
N GLY A 88 27.77 5.21 14.78
CA GLY A 88 27.93 5.38 13.35
C GLY A 88 29.30 5.87 12.90
N LEU A 89 29.84 6.91 13.57
CA LEU A 89 31.18 7.43 13.27
C LEU A 89 32.27 6.35 13.42
N LYS A 90 32.21 5.57 14.50
CA LYS A 90 33.19 4.55 14.81
C LYS A 90 33.11 3.35 13.89
N VAL A 91 31.89 2.88 13.65
CA VAL A 91 31.62 1.74 12.77
C VAL A 91 31.88 2.10 11.31
N GLY A 92 31.53 3.32 10.90
CA GLY A 92 31.88 3.82 9.58
C GLY A 92 33.39 3.90 9.36
N CYS A 93 34.14 4.44 10.33
CA CYS A 93 35.61 4.39 10.29
C CYS A 93 36.12 2.97 10.20
N LEU A 94 35.60 2.03 11.02
CA LEU A 94 35.99 0.63 11.00
C LEU A 94 35.81 -0.02 9.63
N ALA A 95 34.62 0.13 9.04
CA ALA A 95 34.31 -0.43 7.72
C ALA A 95 35.27 0.11 6.65
N LEU A 96 35.51 1.42 6.65
CA LEU A 96 36.40 2.07 5.69
C LEU A 96 37.87 1.63 5.84
N VAL A 97 38.42 1.60 7.08
CA VAL A 97 39.81 1.21 7.27
C VAL A 97 40.04 -0.29 7.02
N ARG A 98 39.04 -1.13 7.21
CA ARG A 98 39.05 -2.54 6.85
C ARG A 98 39.18 -2.75 5.33
N GLU A 99 38.58 -1.88 4.56
CA GLU A 99 38.65 -1.81 3.09
C GLU A 99 39.90 -1.00 2.60
N ASN A 100 40.89 -0.81 3.48
CA ASN A 100 42.14 -0.07 3.20
C ASN A 100 41.89 1.39 2.78
N ARG A 101 40.84 2.04 3.26
CA ARG A 101 40.63 3.47 3.08
C ARG A 101 41.33 4.23 4.21
N GLN A 102 41.96 5.33 3.87
CA GLN A 102 42.41 6.31 4.85
C GLN A 102 41.25 7.18 5.29
N VAL A 103 41.02 7.28 6.58
CA VAL A 103 40.03 8.16 7.17
C VAL A 103 40.72 9.12 8.13
N THR A 104 40.59 10.40 7.84
CA THR A 104 41.15 11.47 8.69
C THR A 104 40.00 12.36 9.14
N ILE A 105 39.83 12.53 10.43
CA ILE A 105 38.88 13.46 11.03
C ILE A 105 39.68 14.62 11.61
N ARG A 106 39.43 15.82 11.08
CA ARG A 106 39.99 17.07 11.61
C ARG A 106 38.96 17.73 12.50
N THR A 107 39.18 17.66 13.80
CA THR A 107 38.37 18.39 14.78
C THR A 107 38.89 19.80 14.92
N GLN A 108 38.25 20.61 15.73
CA GLN A 108 38.67 21.99 15.99
C GLN A 108 40.11 22.08 16.49
N THR A 109 40.57 21.10 17.27
CA THR A 109 41.88 21.14 17.97
C THR A 109 42.81 19.98 17.60
N GLU A 110 42.33 18.91 17.00
CA GLU A 110 43.10 17.71 16.73
C GLU A 110 42.81 17.14 15.32
N ASN A 111 43.78 16.38 14.81
CA ASN A 111 43.56 15.46 13.69
C ASN A 111 43.57 14.04 14.24
N TRP A 112 42.53 13.27 13.87
CA TRP A 112 42.38 11.86 14.22
C TRP A 112 42.53 11.02 12.97
N ILE A 113 43.44 10.09 12.96
CA ILE A 113 43.69 9.16 11.85
C ILE A 113 43.23 7.77 12.29
N ALA A 114 42.20 7.24 11.63
CA ALA A 114 41.68 5.90 11.91
C ALA A 114 42.60 4.83 11.33
N SER A 115 42.79 3.75 12.04
CA SER A 115 43.59 2.57 11.61
C SER A 115 43.17 1.32 12.38
N LEU A 116 43.54 0.13 11.87
CA LEU A 116 43.44 -1.12 12.62
C LEU A 116 44.84 -1.44 13.19
N ALA A 117 44.91 -1.64 14.49
CA ALA A 117 46.16 -1.99 15.17
C ALA A 117 45.95 -3.07 16.24
N PRO A 118 46.94 -3.97 16.48
CA PRO A 118 46.88 -4.86 17.60
C PRO A 118 46.89 -4.08 18.92
N SER A 119 46.07 -4.47 19.87
CA SER A 119 46.01 -3.86 21.20
C SER A 119 46.41 -4.89 22.27
N ALA A 120 47.42 -4.56 23.09
CA ALA A 120 47.80 -5.41 24.20
C ALA A 120 46.68 -5.56 25.25
N GLU A 121 45.87 -4.52 25.46
CA GLU A 121 44.72 -4.52 26.37
C GLU A 121 43.64 -5.54 25.95
N PHE A 122 43.58 -5.88 24.66
CA PHE A 122 42.64 -6.83 24.11
C PHE A 122 43.32 -8.12 23.59
N GLY A 123 44.37 -8.53 24.26
CA GLY A 123 45.06 -9.80 23.95
C GLY A 123 45.69 -9.87 22.55
N GLY A 124 46.14 -8.75 22.02
CA GLY A 124 46.75 -8.66 20.70
C GLY A 124 45.79 -8.64 19.53
N ARG A 125 44.47 -8.64 19.77
CA ARG A 125 43.45 -8.52 18.69
C ARG A 125 43.57 -7.18 17.98
N LYS A 126 43.35 -7.18 16.69
CA LYS A 126 43.24 -5.94 15.92
C LYS A 126 41.94 -5.21 16.29
N VAL A 127 42.09 -3.97 16.71
CA VAL A 127 40.96 -3.08 17.08
C VAL A 127 41.04 -1.79 16.31
N LEU A 128 39.90 -1.10 16.20
CA LEU A 128 39.86 0.27 15.67
C LEU A 128 40.68 1.18 16.60
N THR A 129 41.57 1.92 16.03
CA THR A 129 42.55 2.76 16.77
C THR A 129 42.62 4.13 16.10
N PHE A 130 42.58 5.20 16.88
CA PHE A 130 42.79 6.55 16.41
C PHE A 130 44.16 7.07 16.85
N LYS A 131 45.00 7.47 15.88
CA LYS A 131 46.23 8.26 16.14
C LYS A 131 45.82 9.74 16.14
N THR A 132 46.09 10.43 17.24
CA THR A 132 45.71 11.82 17.41
C THR A 132 46.90 12.76 17.45
N HIS A 133 46.78 13.90 16.77
CA HIS A 133 47.79 14.96 16.71
C HIS A 133 47.08 16.29 16.96
N LYS A 134 47.68 17.13 17.84
CA LYS A 134 47.20 18.51 18.01
C LYS A 134 47.41 19.30 16.73
N ARG A 135 46.43 20.11 16.38
CA ARG A 135 46.54 21.07 15.27
C ARG A 135 47.33 22.28 15.70
N GLN A 136 48.05 22.86 14.76
CA GLN A 136 48.78 24.11 15.01
C GLN A 136 47.79 25.31 15.01
N THR A 137 46.74 25.22 14.20
CA THR A 137 45.69 26.27 14.11
C THR A 137 44.36 25.66 14.57
N VAL A 138 43.70 26.29 15.54
CA VAL A 138 42.35 26.00 15.99
C VAL A 138 41.36 26.58 14.99
N THR A 139 40.34 25.84 14.61
CA THR A 139 39.23 26.28 13.73
C THR A 139 37.90 25.88 14.37
N ASP A 140 36.81 26.44 13.88
CA ASP A 140 35.46 26.05 14.32
C ASP A 140 34.86 24.92 13.46
N ASP A 141 35.66 24.35 12.55
CA ASP A 141 35.20 23.38 11.56
C ASP A 141 35.52 21.96 11.97
N VAL A 142 34.67 21.04 11.55
CA VAL A 142 34.94 19.59 11.56
C VAL A 142 35.00 19.10 10.12
N THR A 143 36.11 18.48 9.73
CA THR A 143 36.29 17.93 8.39
C THR A 143 36.61 16.45 8.45
N VAL A 144 35.94 15.66 7.61
CA VAL A 144 36.24 14.23 7.39
C VAL A 144 36.79 14.07 5.99
N GLU A 145 37.95 13.48 5.86
CA GLU A 145 38.61 13.14 4.58
C GLU A 145 38.72 11.63 4.45
N ILE A 146 38.30 11.12 3.29
CA ILE A 146 38.31 9.67 2.99
C ILE A 146 39.01 9.48 1.63
N TYR A 147 40.00 8.57 1.60
CA TYR A 147 40.78 8.24 0.40
C TYR A 147 41.29 6.79 0.42
N PRO A 148 41.32 6.07 -0.70
CA PRO A 148 40.65 6.39 -1.96
C PRO A 148 39.16 6.10 -1.86
N VAL A 149 38.34 6.84 -2.62
CA VAL A 149 36.94 6.53 -2.88
C VAL A 149 36.79 6.32 -4.38
N TYR A 150 36.24 5.18 -4.80
CA TYR A 150 36.03 4.92 -6.21
C TYR A 150 34.89 5.79 -6.75
N LYS A 151 34.98 6.13 -8.03
CA LYS A 151 33.97 6.99 -8.69
C LYS A 151 32.57 6.36 -8.63
N GLU A 152 32.48 5.05 -8.78
CA GLU A 152 31.23 4.29 -8.70
C GLU A 152 30.61 4.37 -7.28
N GLU A 153 31.42 4.24 -6.24
CA GLU A 153 31.00 4.40 -4.83
C GLU A 153 30.49 5.81 -4.56
N TRP A 154 31.18 6.81 -5.12
CA TRP A 154 30.75 8.21 -5.04
C TRP A 154 29.42 8.46 -5.72
N ASP A 155 29.23 7.93 -6.94
CA ASP A 155 28.00 8.08 -7.70
C ASP A 155 26.84 7.36 -7.03
N GLU A 156 27.08 6.22 -6.40
CA GLU A 156 26.09 5.51 -5.61
C GLU A 156 25.74 6.27 -4.33
N LEU A 157 26.73 6.83 -3.65
CA LEU A 157 26.53 7.68 -2.46
C LEU A 157 25.65 8.89 -2.82
N ASN A 158 25.94 9.55 -3.94
CA ASN A 158 25.12 10.67 -4.42
C ASN A 158 23.66 10.27 -4.62
N ARG A 159 23.41 9.13 -5.26
CA ARG A 159 22.03 8.63 -5.46
C ARG A 159 21.33 8.23 -4.16
N SER A 160 22.10 7.91 -3.13
CA SER A 160 21.56 7.47 -1.84
C SER A 160 21.10 8.61 -0.93
N PHE A 161 21.41 9.85 -1.27
CA PHE A 161 21.02 11.00 -0.46
C PHE A 161 20.27 12.04 -1.28
N MET A 162 19.03 12.30 -0.88
CA MET A 162 18.16 13.20 -1.63
C MET A 162 18.71 14.64 -1.70
N PHE A 163 19.36 15.14 -0.64
CA PHE A 163 19.94 16.49 -0.62
C PHE A 163 21.12 16.68 -1.61
N MET A 164 21.67 15.58 -2.13
CA MET A 164 22.71 15.59 -3.17
C MET A 164 22.14 15.53 -4.59
N GLN A 165 20.83 15.37 -4.70
CA GLN A 165 20.15 15.35 -5.99
C GLN A 165 19.78 16.80 -6.39
N GLU A 166 19.90 17.09 -7.68
CA GLU A 166 19.39 18.32 -8.28
C GLU A 166 17.90 18.15 -8.62
N ASP A 167 17.16 19.25 -8.67
CA ASP A 167 15.77 19.32 -9.17
C ASP A 167 14.79 18.35 -8.48
N VAL A 168 14.85 18.29 -7.15
CA VAL A 168 13.92 17.47 -6.36
C VAL A 168 12.56 18.15 -6.28
N GLU A 169 11.76 17.96 -7.34
CA GLU A 169 10.38 18.42 -7.36
C GLU A 169 9.47 17.50 -6.55
N GLY A 170 8.45 18.08 -5.90
CA GLY A 170 7.48 17.28 -5.17
C GLY A 170 6.49 18.07 -4.35
N LYS A 171 5.63 17.35 -3.65
CA LYS A 171 4.59 17.89 -2.76
C LYS A 171 4.88 17.44 -1.35
N GLU A 172 4.98 18.39 -0.41
CA GLU A 172 5.45 18.17 0.95
C GLU A 172 4.32 18.31 1.97
N SER A 173 4.32 17.43 2.95
CA SER A 173 3.51 17.50 4.16
C SER A 173 4.39 17.88 5.32
N ASP A 174 3.92 18.78 6.18
CA ASP A 174 4.67 19.25 7.36
C ASP A 174 5.08 18.12 8.32
N TYR A 175 4.39 16.99 8.28
CA TYR A 175 4.59 15.92 9.25
C TYR A 175 4.97 14.56 8.66
N PHE A 176 4.46 14.20 7.47
CA PHE A 176 4.60 12.83 6.95
C PHE A 176 5.71 12.66 5.91
N GLY A 177 6.26 13.76 5.40
CA GLY A 177 7.30 13.74 4.38
C GLY A 177 6.84 14.28 3.03
N LYS A 178 7.38 13.74 1.93
CA LYS A 178 7.26 14.33 0.60
C LYS A 178 6.97 13.28 -0.47
N ILE A 179 6.07 13.61 -1.41
CA ILE A 179 5.98 12.92 -2.70
C ILE A 179 7.04 13.53 -3.62
N LEU A 180 7.78 12.68 -4.34
CA LEU A 180 8.78 13.06 -5.32
C LEU A 180 8.18 12.82 -6.72
N THR A 181 7.92 13.91 -7.45
CA THR A 181 7.20 13.84 -8.74
C THR A 181 8.11 13.68 -9.95
N GLY A 182 9.42 13.92 -9.79
CA GLY A 182 10.40 13.75 -10.86
C GLY A 182 10.55 12.28 -11.28
N GLU A 183 10.66 12.02 -12.59
CA GLU A 183 10.78 10.64 -13.13
C GLU A 183 12.01 9.89 -12.56
N ALA A 184 13.10 10.61 -12.26
CA ALA A 184 14.29 10.04 -11.64
C ALA A 184 14.06 9.43 -10.25
N PHE A 185 12.98 9.83 -9.58
CA PHE A 185 12.60 9.36 -8.24
C PHE A 185 11.48 8.32 -8.25
N ARG A 186 10.85 8.11 -9.39
CA ARG A 186 9.78 7.12 -9.50
C ARG A 186 10.26 5.76 -9.00
N ASN A 187 9.39 5.05 -8.30
CA ASN A 187 9.70 3.75 -7.69
C ASN A 187 10.71 3.78 -6.53
N LYS A 188 11.13 4.94 -6.04
CA LYS A 188 12.12 5.04 -4.97
C LYS A 188 11.50 5.46 -3.66
N VAL A 189 11.89 4.77 -2.60
CA VAL A 189 11.53 5.12 -1.23
C VAL A 189 12.78 5.62 -0.52
N PHE A 190 12.65 6.83 0.03
CA PHE A 190 13.59 7.45 0.92
C PHE A 190 12.99 7.54 2.32
N ALA A 191 13.81 7.58 3.33
CA ALA A 191 13.42 7.90 4.69
C ALA A 191 14.33 9.00 5.23
N LYS A 192 13.75 10.14 5.56
CA LYS A 192 14.48 11.34 6.02
C LYS A 192 15.61 11.73 5.06
N GLY A 193 15.33 11.66 3.76
CA GLY A 193 16.27 11.98 2.69
C GLY A 193 17.32 10.92 2.38
N ILE A 194 17.23 9.73 2.96
CA ILE A 194 18.14 8.62 2.70
C ILE A 194 17.41 7.54 1.91
N PHE A 195 17.99 7.10 0.80
CA PHE A 195 17.46 6.01 -0.02
C PHE A 195 17.38 4.71 0.79
N VAL A 196 16.23 4.05 0.70
CA VAL A 196 15.95 2.79 1.38
C VAL A 196 15.87 1.65 0.39
N LYS A 197 15.00 1.75 -0.61
CA LYS A 197 14.82 0.69 -1.62
C LYS A 197 14.07 1.20 -2.84
N ASP A 198 14.22 0.48 -3.95
CA ASP A 198 13.33 0.57 -5.09
C ASP A 198 12.10 -0.33 -4.87
N MET A 199 10.93 0.15 -5.33
CA MET A 199 9.67 -0.58 -5.27
C MET A 199 8.98 -0.46 -6.61
N GLU A 200 8.72 -1.58 -7.27
CA GLU A 200 8.11 -1.62 -8.60
C GLU A 200 6.67 -1.09 -8.57
N ASP A 201 6.21 -0.60 -9.72
CA ASP A 201 4.84 -0.16 -9.98
C ASP A 201 4.32 1.01 -9.14
N MET A 202 5.18 1.79 -8.50
CA MET A 202 4.78 3.03 -7.85
C MET A 202 4.57 4.16 -8.87
N LYS A 203 3.57 5.00 -8.60
CA LYS A 203 3.33 6.21 -9.41
C LYS A 203 4.41 7.26 -9.19
N TRP A 204 4.82 7.46 -7.93
CA TRP A 204 5.78 8.46 -7.51
C TRP A 204 6.97 7.85 -6.76
N GLY A 205 7.92 8.69 -6.40
CA GLY A 205 8.86 8.41 -5.33
C GLY A 205 8.37 9.01 -4.01
N TYR A 206 8.95 8.59 -2.90
CA TYR A 206 8.55 9.04 -1.56
C TYR A 206 9.74 9.26 -0.67
N ASP A 207 9.74 10.38 0.08
CA ASP A 207 10.61 10.59 1.24
C ASP A 207 9.75 10.63 2.50
N LEU A 208 9.86 9.61 3.34
CA LEU A 208 8.99 9.37 4.50
C LEU A 208 9.65 9.87 5.79
N ALA A 209 9.05 10.87 6.44
CA ALA A 209 9.61 11.49 7.64
C ALA A 209 9.51 10.61 8.89
N ASN A 210 8.44 9.80 9.01
CA ASN A 210 8.14 9.03 10.22
C ASN A 210 8.56 7.56 10.15
N MET A 211 9.35 7.21 9.13
CA MET A 211 9.80 5.84 8.96
C MET A 211 10.93 5.51 9.92
N THR A 212 10.79 4.41 10.65
CA THR A 212 11.85 3.89 11.50
C THR A 212 12.71 2.92 10.70
N LEU A 213 13.98 3.25 10.55
CA LEU A 213 14.96 2.39 9.90
C LEU A 213 15.62 1.48 10.92
N ASN A 214 15.80 0.20 10.59
CA ASN A 214 16.65 -0.68 11.37
C ASN A 214 18.13 -0.29 11.22
N ARG A 215 19.02 -0.94 11.99
CA ARG A 215 20.47 -0.66 11.98
C ARG A 215 21.11 -0.81 10.60
N ASP A 216 20.66 -1.80 9.82
CA ASP A 216 21.20 -2.09 8.48
C ASP A 216 20.47 -1.30 7.39
N ARG A 217 19.36 -0.62 7.73
CA ARG A 217 18.52 0.20 6.83
C ARG A 217 18.02 -0.52 5.57
N SER A 218 18.16 -1.83 5.57
CA SER A 218 17.82 -2.70 4.44
C SER A 218 16.48 -3.41 4.61
N MET A 219 15.97 -3.54 5.83
CA MET A 219 14.71 -4.21 6.12
C MET A 219 13.68 -3.19 6.59
N VAL A 220 12.91 -2.71 5.64
CA VAL A 220 11.71 -1.94 5.92
C VAL A 220 10.55 -2.86 5.67
N ASP A 221 9.67 -3.00 6.66
CA ASP A 221 8.42 -3.73 6.48
C ASP A 221 7.58 -2.99 5.42
N GLU A 222 7.14 -3.69 4.39
CA GLU A 222 6.30 -3.11 3.34
C GLU A 222 4.99 -2.57 3.88
N TRP A 223 4.50 -3.14 4.97
CA TRP A 223 3.34 -2.65 5.68
C TRP A 223 3.57 -1.24 6.25
N ASP A 224 4.72 -1.00 6.88
CA ASP A 224 5.07 0.31 7.41
C ASP A 224 5.20 1.34 6.27
N VAL A 225 5.79 0.96 5.14
CA VAL A 225 5.87 1.82 3.96
C VAL A 225 4.48 2.19 3.47
N ARG A 226 3.58 1.22 3.29
CA ARG A 226 2.21 1.45 2.81
C ARG A 226 1.44 2.38 3.74
N THR A 227 1.53 2.14 5.04
CA THR A 227 0.84 2.95 6.05
C THR A 227 1.35 4.39 6.04
N ASN A 228 2.67 4.59 6.00
CA ASN A 228 3.26 5.92 5.96
C ASN A 228 2.91 6.66 4.65
N ILE A 229 2.93 5.98 3.51
CA ILE A 229 2.50 6.57 2.23
C ILE A 229 1.03 6.97 2.28
N THR A 230 0.15 6.11 2.79
CA THR A 230 -1.28 6.44 2.90
C THR A 230 -1.52 7.64 3.82
N HIS A 231 -0.78 7.76 4.93
CA HIS A 231 -0.85 8.93 5.81
C HIS A 231 -0.34 10.20 5.11
N LEU A 232 0.76 10.11 4.35
CA LEU A 232 1.29 11.22 3.57
C LEU A 232 0.26 11.68 2.52
N LEU A 233 -0.29 10.75 1.73
CA LEU A 233 -1.30 11.04 0.73
C LEU A 233 -2.57 11.64 1.35
N SER A 234 -3.00 11.14 2.51
CA SER A 234 -4.15 11.69 3.24
C SER A 234 -3.91 13.11 3.74
N SER A 235 -2.70 13.40 4.21
CA SER A 235 -2.31 14.75 4.63
C SER A 235 -2.27 15.73 3.45
N LEU A 236 -1.67 15.31 2.33
CA LEU A 236 -1.59 16.12 1.11
C LEU A 236 -2.96 16.36 0.47
N TYR A 237 -3.85 15.39 0.53
CA TYR A 237 -5.23 15.56 0.11
C TYR A 237 -5.97 16.57 0.99
N SER A 238 -5.84 16.45 2.31
CA SER A 238 -6.47 17.35 3.27
C SER A 238 -5.99 18.80 3.14
N SER A 239 -4.73 19.00 2.74
CA SER A 239 -4.16 20.35 2.45
C SER A 239 -4.52 20.87 1.05
N GLY A 240 -5.16 20.07 0.19
CA GLY A 240 -5.44 20.41 -1.19
C GLY A 240 -4.22 20.35 -2.12
N SER A 241 -3.11 19.80 -1.66
CA SER A 241 -1.88 19.65 -2.47
C SER A 241 -2.03 18.58 -3.54
N ILE A 242 -2.82 17.54 -3.30
CA ILE A 242 -3.22 16.53 -4.29
C ILE A 242 -4.72 16.45 -4.40
N THR A 243 -5.22 15.96 -5.51
CA THR A 243 -6.64 15.86 -5.82
C THR A 243 -7.18 14.44 -5.64
N LEU A 244 -8.50 14.32 -5.65
CA LEU A 244 -9.15 13.02 -5.64
C LEU A 244 -8.83 12.23 -6.93
N GLU A 245 -8.65 12.91 -8.05
CA GLU A 245 -8.23 12.34 -9.34
C GLU A 245 -6.82 11.74 -9.26
N ASP A 246 -5.90 12.41 -8.56
CA ASP A 246 -4.55 11.88 -8.37
C ASP A 246 -4.57 10.53 -7.63
N ILE A 247 -5.48 10.40 -6.64
CA ILE A 247 -5.66 9.15 -5.89
C ILE A 247 -6.43 8.11 -6.71
N ARG A 248 -7.47 8.52 -7.44
CA ARG A 248 -8.22 7.63 -8.33
C ARG A 248 -7.30 6.95 -9.33
N ASP A 249 -6.39 7.71 -9.92
CA ASP A 249 -5.41 7.20 -10.87
C ASP A 249 -4.53 6.07 -10.29
N LEU A 250 -4.22 6.12 -8.98
CA LEU A 250 -3.51 5.02 -8.30
C LEU A 250 -4.27 3.70 -8.39
N PHE A 251 -5.59 3.75 -8.19
CA PHE A 251 -6.45 2.57 -8.25
C PHE A 251 -6.74 2.13 -9.68
N ASP A 252 -7.03 3.07 -10.57
CA ASP A 252 -7.38 2.80 -11.97
C ASP A 252 -6.20 2.15 -12.73
N ASN A 253 -4.96 2.53 -12.41
CA ASN A 253 -3.75 1.97 -12.99
C ASN A 253 -3.08 0.89 -12.12
N ASN A 254 -3.75 0.45 -11.04
CA ASN A 254 -3.28 -0.59 -10.13
C ASN A 254 -1.84 -0.36 -9.62
N HIS A 255 -1.51 0.91 -9.31
CA HIS A 255 -0.21 1.23 -8.73
C HIS A 255 0.00 0.54 -7.37
N TRP A 256 1.24 0.31 -7.01
CA TRP A 256 1.62 -0.37 -5.78
C TRP A 256 0.96 0.26 -4.53
N GLU A 257 0.81 1.57 -4.50
CA GLU A 257 0.15 2.32 -3.43
C GLU A 257 -1.30 1.86 -3.20
N ALA A 258 -2.00 1.50 -4.26
CA ALA A 258 -3.40 1.10 -4.23
C ALA A 258 -3.64 -0.39 -3.96
N GLN A 259 -2.60 -1.23 -3.98
CA GLN A 259 -2.76 -2.69 -3.86
C GLN A 259 -3.12 -3.18 -2.46
N SER A 260 -3.00 -2.35 -1.42
CA SER A 260 -3.42 -2.71 -0.06
C SER A 260 -4.67 -1.95 0.36
N SER A 261 -5.82 -2.58 0.20
CA SER A 261 -7.12 -2.03 0.60
C SER A 261 -7.19 -1.65 2.08
N TYR A 262 -6.51 -2.40 2.95
CA TYR A 262 -6.53 -2.16 4.39
C TYR A 262 -5.91 -0.81 4.76
N ALA A 263 -4.80 -0.41 4.14
CA ALA A 263 -4.15 0.87 4.42
C ALA A 263 -5.09 2.06 4.11
N TRP A 264 -5.94 1.93 3.11
CA TRP A 264 -6.91 2.95 2.68
C TRP A 264 -8.21 2.93 3.46
N SER A 265 -8.57 1.78 4.05
CA SER A 265 -9.86 1.58 4.71
C SER A 265 -10.07 2.61 5.83
N GLY A 266 -11.22 3.26 5.82
CA GLY A 266 -11.62 4.25 6.83
C GLY A 266 -11.03 5.65 6.65
N THR A 267 -10.17 5.89 5.64
CA THR A 267 -9.66 7.24 5.35
C THR A 267 -10.76 8.15 4.82
N THR A 268 -10.59 9.47 5.04
CA THR A 268 -11.51 10.47 4.47
C THR A 268 -11.53 10.44 2.95
N ILE A 269 -10.38 10.19 2.32
CA ILE A 269 -10.24 10.09 0.87
C ILE A 269 -11.20 9.04 0.29
N ILE A 270 -11.25 7.86 0.90
CA ILE A 270 -12.11 6.76 0.43
C ILE A 270 -13.59 7.13 0.57
N LYS A 271 -13.96 7.82 1.65
CA LYS A 271 -15.34 8.32 1.82
C LYS A 271 -15.71 9.36 0.77
N ASP A 272 -14.80 10.32 0.52
CA ASP A 272 -15.03 11.38 -0.47
C ASP A 272 -15.07 10.81 -1.89
N MET A 273 -14.24 9.82 -2.18
CA MET A 273 -14.25 9.13 -3.46
C MET A 273 -15.57 8.38 -3.69
N LEU A 274 -16.05 7.65 -2.70
CA LEU A 274 -17.33 6.95 -2.76
C LEU A 274 -18.49 7.94 -2.97
N LYS A 275 -18.51 9.03 -2.20
CA LYS A 275 -19.50 10.09 -2.34
C LYS A 275 -19.50 10.74 -3.72
N LYS A 276 -18.32 10.95 -4.31
CA LYS A 276 -18.20 11.49 -5.66
C LYS A 276 -18.78 10.53 -6.69
N TYR A 277 -18.41 9.26 -6.67
CA TYR A 277 -18.93 8.26 -7.61
C TYR A 277 -20.45 8.15 -7.57
N VAL A 278 -21.04 8.16 -6.38
CA VAL A 278 -22.50 8.11 -6.20
C VAL A 278 -23.15 9.42 -6.66
N GLY A 279 -22.55 10.59 -6.34
CA GLY A 279 -23.04 11.90 -6.74
C GLY A 279 -23.11 12.08 -8.26
N GLU A 280 -22.20 11.48 -9.01
CA GLU A 280 -22.19 11.47 -10.48
C GLU A 280 -23.39 10.73 -11.09
N GLN A 281 -24.14 9.94 -10.30
CA GLN A 281 -25.32 9.19 -10.76
C GLN A 281 -26.63 10.01 -10.74
N ASN A 282 -26.55 11.32 -10.49
CA ASN A 282 -27.66 12.26 -10.57
C ASN A 282 -28.88 11.86 -9.72
N GLY A 283 -28.68 11.35 -8.52
CA GLY A 283 -29.71 10.97 -7.56
C GLY A 283 -30.44 9.66 -7.87
N LYS A 284 -30.00 8.90 -8.87
CA LYS A 284 -30.50 7.53 -9.08
C LYS A 284 -29.99 6.62 -7.97
N LYS A 285 -30.81 5.65 -7.59
CA LYS A 285 -30.33 4.54 -6.73
C LYS A 285 -29.15 3.85 -7.40
N CYS A 286 -28.09 3.63 -6.64
CA CYS A 286 -26.81 3.22 -7.18
C CYS A 286 -26.18 2.10 -6.35
N ILE A 287 -25.51 1.17 -7.03
CA ILE A 287 -24.54 0.27 -6.40
C ILE A 287 -23.13 0.58 -6.88
N VAL A 288 -22.15 0.30 -6.02
CA VAL A 288 -20.72 0.33 -6.38
C VAL A 288 -20.17 -1.07 -6.24
N THR A 289 -19.60 -1.61 -7.31
CA THR A 289 -19.11 -3.00 -7.35
C THR A 289 -17.91 -3.16 -8.28
N ALA A 290 -17.08 -4.18 -8.02
CA ALA A 290 -16.05 -4.63 -8.95
C ALA A 290 -16.58 -5.75 -9.88
N ASP A 291 -17.73 -6.35 -9.56
CA ASP A 291 -18.30 -7.47 -10.29
C ASP A 291 -19.16 -7.00 -11.45
N ALA A 292 -18.83 -7.46 -12.67
CA ALA A 292 -19.54 -7.10 -13.88
C ALA A 292 -20.96 -7.68 -13.92
N SER A 293 -21.20 -8.83 -13.31
CA SER A 293 -22.52 -9.47 -13.28
C SER A 293 -23.48 -8.73 -12.37
N GLU A 294 -23.00 -8.27 -11.20
CA GLU A 294 -23.79 -7.43 -10.30
C GLU A 294 -24.15 -6.09 -10.96
N ALA A 295 -23.18 -5.46 -11.65
CA ALA A 295 -23.42 -4.22 -12.36
C ALA A 295 -24.49 -4.38 -13.45
N THR A 296 -24.38 -5.40 -14.30
CA THR A 296 -25.35 -5.69 -15.36
C THR A 296 -26.73 -5.98 -14.78
N LYS A 297 -26.79 -6.74 -13.69
CA LYS A 297 -28.07 -7.05 -13.02
C LYS A 297 -28.71 -5.78 -12.44
N ALA A 298 -27.94 -4.89 -11.81
CA ALA A 298 -28.45 -3.63 -11.30
C ALA A 298 -29.06 -2.76 -12.42
N GLU A 299 -28.34 -2.64 -13.54
CA GLU A 299 -28.80 -1.87 -14.71
C GLU A 299 -30.07 -2.42 -15.33
N SER A 300 -30.23 -3.75 -15.39
CA SER A 300 -31.43 -4.40 -15.90
C SER A 300 -32.68 -4.09 -15.05
N PHE A 301 -32.48 -3.71 -13.79
CA PHE A 301 -33.54 -3.28 -12.89
C PHE A 301 -33.71 -1.74 -12.78
N GLY A 302 -33.05 -0.99 -13.66
CA GLY A 302 -33.16 0.48 -13.69
C GLY A 302 -32.33 1.21 -12.64
N TRP A 303 -31.45 0.50 -11.92
CA TRP A 303 -30.48 1.08 -11.01
C TRP A 303 -29.25 1.56 -11.77
N SER A 304 -28.53 2.52 -11.21
CA SER A 304 -27.20 2.87 -11.70
C SER A 304 -26.17 1.94 -11.09
N SER A 305 -25.16 1.57 -11.86
CA SER A 305 -24.01 0.85 -11.37
C SER A 305 -22.73 1.64 -11.60
N VAL A 306 -21.83 1.63 -10.61
CA VAL A 306 -20.49 2.17 -10.75
C VAL A 306 -19.50 1.03 -10.63
N ARG A 307 -18.85 0.70 -11.75
CA ARG A 307 -17.78 -0.28 -11.75
C ARG A 307 -16.47 0.36 -11.33
N VAL A 308 -15.81 -0.26 -10.35
CA VAL A 308 -14.53 0.20 -9.83
C VAL A 308 -13.51 -0.96 -9.84
N PRO A 309 -12.20 -0.67 -9.84
CA PRO A 309 -11.19 -1.71 -9.66
C PRO A 309 -11.40 -2.48 -8.36
N LYS A 310 -11.03 -3.76 -8.35
CA LYS A 310 -11.22 -4.61 -7.16
C LYS A 310 -10.53 -4.04 -5.92
N SER A 311 -9.31 -3.52 -6.06
CA SER A 311 -8.57 -2.89 -4.95
C SER A 311 -9.33 -1.72 -4.33
N LEU A 312 -10.03 -0.92 -5.16
CA LEU A 312 -10.85 0.19 -4.67
C LEU A 312 -12.16 -0.31 -4.02
N ALA A 313 -12.81 -1.31 -4.60
CA ALA A 313 -13.98 -1.94 -3.97
C ALA A 313 -13.61 -2.53 -2.60
N ASP A 314 -12.46 -3.20 -2.50
CA ASP A 314 -11.95 -3.73 -1.24
C ASP A 314 -11.59 -2.61 -0.24
N ALA A 315 -11.08 -1.45 -0.70
CA ALA A 315 -10.83 -0.28 0.15
C ALA A 315 -12.11 0.38 0.67
N PHE A 316 -13.19 0.38 -0.13
CA PHE A 316 -14.52 0.77 0.37
C PHE A 316 -15.04 -0.20 1.43
N GLY A 317 -14.72 -1.49 1.33
CA GLY A 317 -14.91 -2.57 2.29
C GLY A 317 -16.06 -2.38 3.26
N SER A 318 -15.78 -1.94 4.48
CA SER A 318 -16.78 -1.74 5.53
C SER A 318 -17.85 -0.69 5.19
N LEU A 319 -17.56 0.29 4.34
CA LEU A 319 -18.56 1.27 3.88
C LEU A 319 -19.66 0.61 3.05
N LEU A 320 -19.29 -0.43 2.28
CA LEU A 320 -20.22 -1.18 1.44
C LEU A 320 -20.91 -2.35 2.15
N SER A 321 -20.29 -2.93 3.20
CA SER A 321 -20.76 -4.20 3.78
C SER A 321 -21.28 -4.11 5.22
N SER A 322 -20.90 -3.08 5.99
CA SER A 322 -21.24 -2.97 7.42
C SER A 322 -22.59 -2.29 7.64
N ASP A 323 -23.41 -2.88 8.49
CA ASP A 323 -24.68 -2.25 8.97
C ASP A 323 -24.43 -0.93 9.68
N TYR A 324 -23.28 -0.77 10.30
CA TYR A 324 -22.85 0.49 10.94
C TYR A 324 -22.86 1.68 9.97
N HIS A 325 -22.63 1.42 8.68
CA HIS A 325 -22.62 2.45 7.63
C HIS A 325 -23.92 2.52 6.80
N ALA A 326 -24.97 1.81 7.19
CA ALA A 326 -26.23 1.78 6.45
C ALA A 326 -26.88 3.17 6.33
N GLU A 327 -26.89 3.97 7.39
CA GLU A 327 -27.41 5.34 7.37
C GLU A 327 -26.59 6.24 6.43
N TYR A 328 -25.26 6.13 6.46
CA TYR A 328 -24.38 6.87 5.57
C TYR A 328 -24.64 6.51 4.09
N ARG A 329 -24.75 5.21 3.78
CA ARG A 329 -25.08 4.76 2.42
C ARG A 329 -26.40 5.34 1.94
N LYS A 330 -27.42 5.30 2.79
CA LYS A 330 -28.74 5.84 2.48
C LYS A 330 -28.69 7.36 2.25
N GLU A 331 -27.93 8.10 3.06
CA GLU A 331 -27.75 9.55 2.91
C GLU A 331 -27.18 9.92 1.54
N ILE A 332 -26.19 9.17 1.06
CA ILE A 332 -25.56 9.42 -0.24
C ILE A 332 -26.27 8.76 -1.42
N GLY A 333 -27.35 7.99 -1.21
CA GLY A 333 -28.08 7.30 -2.29
C GLY A 333 -27.45 6.01 -2.77
N LEU A 334 -26.60 5.39 -1.94
CA LEU A 334 -25.91 4.13 -2.21
C LEU A 334 -26.64 2.98 -1.54
N SER A 335 -26.73 1.85 -2.24
CA SER A 335 -27.16 0.56 -1.68
C SER A 335 -26.11 -0.51 -1.96
N THR A 336 -26.07 -1.52 -1.11
CA THR A 336 -25.33 -2.74 -1.41
C THR A 336 -26.09 -3.56 -2.45
N PHE A 337 -25.41 -4.46 -3.15
CA PHE A 337 -26.08 -5.40 -4.05
C PHE A 337 -27.12 -6.26 -3.33
N ALA A 338 -26.84 -6.67 -2.09
CA ALA A 338 -27.79 -7.39 -1.25
C ALA A 338 -29.03 -6.55 -0.87
N GLU A 339 -28.83 -5.28 -0.47
CA GLU A 339 -29.94 -4.35 -0.18
C GLU A 339 -30.80 -4.12 -1.42
N MET A 340 -30.19 -3.90 -2.59
CA MET A 340 -30.90 -3.80 -3.87
C MET A 340 -31.73 -5.05 -4.15
N THR A 341 -31.12 -6.23 -4.04
CA THR A 341 -31.81 -7.49 -4.30
C THR A 341 -33.00 -7.72 -3.34
N ASN A 342 -32.84 -7.35 -2.07
CA ASN A 342 -33.92 -7.43 -1.09
C ASN A 342 -35.04 -6.44 -1.40
N GLU A 343 -34.72 -5.19 -1.75
CA GLU A 343 -35.71 -4.18 -2.15
C GLU A 343 -36.53 -4.65 -3.37
N LEU A 344 -35.87 -5.22 -4.38
CA LEU A 344 -36.53 -5.80 -5.53
C LEU A 344 -37.42 -6.97 -5.12
N ARG A 345 -36.98 -7.85 -4.25
CA ARG A 345 -37.81 -8.94 -3.71
C ARG A 345 -39.03 -8.44 -2.99
N ASP A 346 -38.92 -7.37 -2.25
CA ASP A 346 -40.06 -6.80 -1.50
C ASP A 346 -41.01 -6.09 -2.41
N SER A 347 -40.53 -5.34 -3.41
CA SER A 347 -41.41 -4.68 -4.41
C SER A 347 -42.20 -5.69 -5.23
N VAL A 348 -41.62 -6.81 -5.61
CA VAL A 348 -42.31 -7.87 -6.36
C VAL A 348 -43.37 -8.59 -5.51
N ALA A 349 -43.14 -8.75 -4.21
CA ALA A 349 -44.13 -9.34 -3.31
C ALA A 349 -45.40 -8.51 -3.16
N GLU A 350 -45.35 -7.20 -3.43
CA GLU A 350 -46.50 -6.29 -3.39
C GLU A 350 -47.27 -6.19 -4.71
N VAL A 351 -46.66 -6.62 -5.83
CA VAL A 351 -47.22 -6.47 -7.20
C VAL A 351 -47.67 -7.85 -7.77
N TYR A 352 -48.08 -8.72 -6.91
CA TYR A 352 -48.55 -10.01 -7.37
C TYR A 352 -49.93 -9.91 -8.04
N ASP A 353 -50.03 -10.47 -9.26
CA ASP A 353 -51.24 -10.48 -10.05
C ASP A 353 -51.92 -11.85 -9.97
N ASN A 354 -53.08 -11.91 -9.31
CA ASN A 354 -53.94 -13.11 -9.23
C ASN A 354 -54.84 -13.26 -10.45
N SER A 355 -54.60 -12.53 -11.55
CA SER A 355 -55.41 -12.71 -12.74
C SER A 355 -55.31 -14.13 -13.28
N THR A 356 -56.39 -14.63 -13.85
CA THR A 356 -56.44 -15.92 -14.48
C THR A 356 -55.47 -16.01 -15.65
N LEU A 357 -54.75 -17.15 -15.73
CA LEU A 357 -53.94 -17.46 -16.89
C LEU A 357 -54.79 -17.69 -18.12
N SER A 358 -54.31 -17.33 -19.30
CA SER A 358 -54.86 -17.79 -20.56
C SER A 358 -54.73 -19.31 -20.67
N LEU A 359 -55.44 -19.92 -21.60
CA LEU A 359 -55.39 -21.39 -21.83
C LEU A 359 -53.94 -21.83 -22.22
N ASP A 360 -53.25 -21.00 -23.00
CA ASP A 360 -51.89 -21.31 -23.45
C ASP A 360 -50.87 -21.21 -22.31
N GLU A 361 -50.96 -20.13 -21.49
CA GLU A 361 -50.11 -19.95 -20.30
C GLU A 361 -50.33 -21.10 -19.28
N ALA A 362 -51.61 -21.48 -19.04
CA ALA A 362 -51.94 -22.56 -18.16
C ALA A 362 -51.41 -23.92 -18.70
N SER A 363 -51.49 -24.12 -20.02
CA SER A 363 -50.90 -25.31 -20.67
C SER A 363 -49.40 -25.38 -20.53
N SER A 364 -48.71 -24.27 -20.70
CA SER A 364 -47.25 -24.22 -20.54
C SER A 364 -46.83 -24.50 -19.10
N LEU A 365 -47.49 -23.95 -18.12
CA LEU A 365 -47.23 -24.19 -16.71
C LEU A 365 -47.52 -25.67 -16.33
N THR A 366 -48.65 -26.19 -16.77
CA THR A 366 -49.01 -27.59 -16.51
C THR A 366 -47.98 -28.53 -17.09
N TRP A 367 -47.57 -28.34 -18.33
CA TRP A 367 -46.54 -29.14 -18.95
C TRP A 367 -45.20 -29.07 -18.20
N ALA A 368 -44.79 -27.88 -17.78
CA ALA A 368 -43.53 -27.67 -17.05
C ALA A 368 -43.54 -28.38 -15.67
N THR A 369 -44.67 -28.29 -14.95
CA THR A 369 -44.85 -29.00 -13.66
C THR A 369 -44.94 -30.51 -13.83
N GLU A 370 -45.57 -31.02 -14.89
CA GLU A 370 -45.57 -32.45 -15.21
C GLU A 370 -44.19 -32.99 -15.53
N VAL A 371 -43.37 -32.24 -16.28
CA VAL A 371 -41.96 -32.59 -16.56
C VAL A 371 -41.17 -32.71 -15.28
N LEU A 372 -41.30 -31.74 -14.36
CA LEU A 372 -40.64 -31.78 -13.05
C LEU A 372 -41.15 -32.95 -12.20
N ALA A 373 -42.44 -33.24 -12.18
CA ALA A 373 -43.03 -34.39 -11.47
C ALA A 373 -42.50 -35.72 -12.02
N GLY A 374 -42.38 -35.85 -13.33
CA GLY A 374 -41.75 -37.02 -13.99
C GLY A 374 -40.26 -37.19 -13.61
N ALA A 375 -39.59 -36.13 -13.24
CA ALA A 375 -38.24 -36.15 -12.71
C ALA A 375 -38.16 -36.35 -11.18
N GLY A 376 -39.31 -36.58 -10.53
CA GLY A 376 -39.42 -36.80 -9.09
C GLY A 376 -39.38 -35.51 -8.27
N VAL A 377 -39.75 -34.38 -8.88
CA VAL A 377 -39.81 -33.06 -8.23
C VAL A 377 -41.23 -32.54 -8.30
N ILE A 378 -41.87 -32.44 -7.15
CA ILE A 378 -43.26 -31.96 -7.08
C ILE A 378 -43.22 -30.48 -6.71
N VAL A 379 -43.77 -29.64 -7.61
CA VAL A 379 -44.02 -28.22 -7.36
C VAL A 379 -45.54 -28.07 -7.20
N GLU A 380 -45.96 -27.80 -5.97
CA GLU A 380 -47.39 -27.60 -5.68
C GLU A 380 -47.92 -26.36 -6.38
N PRO A 381 -49.04 -26.40 -7.13
CA PRO A 381 -49.59 -25.22 -7.80
C PRO A 381 -49.91 -24.06 -6.85
N SER A 382 -50.15 -24.38 -5.57
CA SER A 382 -50.47 -23.37 -4.55
C SER A 382 -49.29 -22.47 -4.17
N VAL A 383 -48.04 -22.88 -4.48
CA VAL A 383 -46.85 -22.07 -4.22
C VAL A 383 -46.40 -21.25 -5.45
N VAL A 384 -47.05 -21.44 -6.61
CA VAL A 384 -46.70 -20.69 -7.83
C VAL A 384 -47.58 -19.44 -7.92
N ARG A 385 -46.93 -18.29 -8.02
CA ARG A 385 -47.55 -16.95 -8.12
C ARG A 385 -47.10 -16.29 -9.43
N PHE A 386 -47.86 -15.31 -9.89
CA PHE A 386 -47.57 -14.62 -11.15
C PHE A 386 -47.31 -13.15 -10.90
N VAL A 387 -46.31 -12.59 -11.57
CA VAL A 387 -45.99 -11.17 -11.54
C VAL A 387 -46.13 -10.55 -12.92
N ARG A 388 -46.33 -9.24 -12.97
CA ARG A 388 -46.36 -8.50 -14.23
C ARG A 388 -44.99 -8.57 -14.90
N ASP A 389 -45.04 -8.62 -16.24
CA ASP A 389 -43.82 -8.53 -17.04
C ASP A 389 -43.12 -7.20 -16.82
N GLY A 390 -41.80 -7.20 -16.76
CA GLY A 390 -41.00 -6.00 -16.87
C GLY A 390 -39.81 -5.88 -15.95
N GLU A 391 -39.78 -6.47 -14.73
CA GLU A 391 -38.66 -6.27 -13.80
C GLU A 391 -37.95 -7.55 -13.39
N ILE A 392 -38.65 -8.67 -13.29
CA ILE A 392 -38.04 -10.00 -13.01
C ILE A 392 -38.77 -11.08 -13.80
N LEU A 393 -37.99 -12.08 -14.21
CA LEU A 393 -38.54 -13.25 -14.90
C LEU A 393 -39.05 -14.31 -13.94
N GLY A 394 -38.38 -14.43 -12.77
CA GLY A 394 -38.74 -15.32 -11.67
C GLY A 394 -38.22 -14.84 -10.33
N LEU A 395 -38.81 -15.33 -9.24
CA LEU A 395 -38.34 -15.06 -7.88
C LEU A 395 -38.82 -16.18 -6.95
N TYR A 396 -37.90 -16.70 -6.14
CA TYR A 396 -38.22 -17.55 -5.00
C TYR A 396 -38.24 -16.74 -3.70
N LYS A 397 -39.35 -16.75 -2.96
CA LYS A 397 -39.49 -16.04 -1.69
C LYS A 397 -40.32 -16.85 -0.70
N SER A 398 -39.73 -17.19 0.45
CA SER A 398 -40.39 -17.84 1.58
C SER A 398 -41.18 -19.10 1.24
N GLY A 399 -40.73 -19.87 0.24
CA GLY A 399 -41.38 -21.07 -0.23
C GLY A 399 -42.29 -20.86 -1.44
N ASP A 400 -42.68 -19.65 -1.78
CA ASP A 400 -43.45 -19.33 -2.98
C ASP A 400 -42.50 -19.04 -4.18
N ILE A 401 -42.92 -19.45 -5.36
CA ILE A 401 -42.25 -19.24 -6.65
C ILE A 401 -43.07 -18.20 -7.42
N PHE A 402 -42.47 -17.06 -7.72
CA PHE A 402 -43.10 -16.01 -8.54
C PHE A 402 -42.57 -16.10 -9.97
N ILE A 403 -43.42 -16.02 -10.97
CA ILE A 403 -43.05 -16.16 -12.39
C ILE A 403 -43.68 -14.99 -13.16
N ALA A 404 -42.90 -14.35 -14.02
CA ALA A 404 -43.44 -13.38 -14.97
C ALA A 404 -44.32 -14.08 -16.01
N LYS A 405 -45.49 -13.50 -16.34
CA LYS A 405 -46.42 -14.14 -17.29
C LYS A 405 -45.81 -14.35 -18.67
N SER A 406 -44.91 -13.46 -19.11
CA SER A 406 -44.18 -13.61 -20.36
C SER A 406 -43.41 -14.92 -20.46
N MET A 407 -42.93 -15.44 -19.35
CA MET A 407 -42.21 -16.74 -19.30
C MET A 407 -43.13 -17.94 -19.57
N LEU A 408 -44.44 -17.78 -19.47
CA LEU A 408 -45.42 -18.82 -19.76
C LEU A 408 -45.83 -18.85 -21.24
N ALA A 409 -45.34 -17.89 -22.05
CA ALA A 409 -45.62 -17.90 -23.50
C ALA A 409 -44.94 -19.08 -24.21
N ASP A 410 -43.86 -19.63 -23.65
CA ASP A 410 -43.14 -20.78 -24.15
C ASP A 410 -42.97 -21.87 -23.04
N LYS A 411 -43.21 -23.12 -23.41
CA LYS A 411 -43.15 -24.27 -22.48
C LYS A 411 -41.75 -24.48 -21.90
N VAL A 412 -40.72 -24.26 -22.71
CA VAL A 412 -39.33 -24.47 -22.31
C VAL A 412 -38.87 -23.34 -21.40
N GLU A 413 -39.28 -22.09 -21.68
CA GLU A 413 -39.04 -20.97 -20.80
C GLU A 413 -39.71 -21.15 -19.44
N ALA A 414 -40.99 -21.58 -19.44
CA ALA A 414 -41.74 -21.90 -18.23
C ALA A 414 -41.03 -22.97 -17.38
N LEU A 415 -40.52 -24.05 -18.02
CA LEU A 415 -39.74 -25.08 -17.33
C LEU A 415 -38.41 -24.52 -16.80
N SER A 416 -37.71 -23.73 -17.60
CA SER A 416 -36.41 -23.17 -17.24
C SER A 416 -36.50 -22.31 -15.99
N ILE A 417 -37.48 -21.42 -15.94
CA ILE A 417 -37.67 -20.54 -14.79
C ILE A 417 -38.10 -21.29 -13.54
N LEU A 418 -38.98 -22.32 -13.69
CA LEU A 418 -39.38 -23.16 -12.58
C LEU A 418 -38.21 -23.96 -11.99
N VAL A 419 -37.31 -24.49 -12.82
CA VAL A 419 -36.10 -25.18 -12.39
C VAL A 419 -35.20 -24.24 -11.61
N HIS A 420 -35.01 -23.04 -12.13
CA HIS A 420 -34.17 -22.02 -11.49
C HIS A 420 -34.70 -21.61 -10.11
N GLU A 421 -35.98 -21.22 -10.06
CA GLU A 421 -36.60 -20.75 -8.83
C GLU A 421 -36.76 -21.86 -7.78
N TYR A 422 -37.05 -23.08 -8.22
CA TYR A 422 -37.07 -24.24 -7.32
C TYR A 422 -35.70 -24.57 -6.72
N ALA A 423 -34.62 -24.34 -7.47
CA ALA A 423 -33.26 -24.59 -6.98
C ALA A 423 -32.88 -23.66 -5.82
N HIS A 424 -33.56 -22.51 -5.63
CA HIS A 424 -33.39 -21.65 -4.47
C HIS A 424 -33.77 -22.31 -3.13
N ASN A 425 -34.49 -23.42 -3.11
CA ASN A 425 -34.62 -24.22 -1.89
C ASN A 425 -33.30 -24.77 -1.35
N PHE A 426 -32.25 -24.79 -2.14
CA PHE A 426 -30.95 -25.38 -1.80
C PHE A 426 -29.86 -24.30 -1.60
N GLY A 427 -30.06 -23.08 -2.11
CA GLY A 427 -29.09 -22.00 -1.97
C GLY A 427 -29.48 -20.75 -2.76
N GLY A 428 -28.83 -19.64 -2.51
CA GLY A 428 -29.00 -18.39 -3.24
C GLY A 428 -28.22 -18.35 -4.56
N ASP A 429 -28.55 -17.41 -5.43
CA ASP A 429 -27.84 -17.16 -6.68
C ASP A 429 -26.32 -17.08 -6.46
N GLY A 430 -25.56 -17.71 -7.36
CA GLY A 430 -24.10 -17.73 -7.32
C GLY A 430 -23.48 -18.67 -6.29
N THR A 431 -24.28 -19.40 -5.50
CA THR A 431 -23.74 -20.43 -4.59
C THR A 431 -23.54 -21.76 -5.32
N ILE A 432 -22.55 -22.54 -4.85
CA ILE A 432 -22.31 -23.92 -5.37
C ILE A 432 -23.55 -24.78 -5.17
N ALA A 433 -24.24 -24.63 -4.04
CA ALA A 433 -25.45 -25.41 -3.74
C ALA A 433 -26.57 -25.14 -4.73
N HIS A 434 -26.82 -23.88 -5.09
CA HIS A 434 -27.82 -23.51 -6.10
C HIS A 434 -27.45 -24.04 -7.48
N SER A 435 -26.22 -23.84 -7.96
CA SER A 435 -25.74 -24.32 -9.25
C SER A 435 -25.80 -25.84 -9.35
N SER A 436 -25.36 -26.57 -8.31
CA SER A 436 -25.43 -28.01 -8.26
C SER A 436 -26.90 -28.53 -8.24
N ALA A 437 -27.81 -27.80 -7.62
CA ALA A 437 -29.25 -28.14 -7.65
C ALA A 437 -29.81 -28.00 -9.07
N ILE A 438 -29.51 -26.93 -9.79
CA ILE A 438 -29.93 -26.75 -11.19
C ILE A 438 -29.40 -27.89 -12.06
N GLU A 439 -28.11 -28.23 -12.00
CA GLU A 439 -27.52 -29.34 -12.76
C GLU A 439 -28.17 -30.66 -12.43
N SER A 440 -28.43 -30.95 -11.15
CA SER A 440 -29.12 -32.14 -10.69
C SER A 440 -30.54 -32.23 -11.23
N LEU A 441 -31.29 -31.14 -11.20
CA LEU A 441 -32.67 -31.08 -11.73
C LEU A 441 -32.70 -31.37 -13.22
N TRP A 442 -31.88 -30.68 -14.02
CA TRP A 442 -31.78 -30.91 -15.46
C TRP A 442 -31.34 -32.34 -15.78
N THR A 443 -30.42 -32.91 -15.00
CA THR A 443 -30.00 -34.34 -15.16
C THR A 443 -31.15 -35.29 -14.90
N LYS A 444 -31.98 -35.05 -13.89
CA LYS A 444 -33.18 -35.86 -13.60
C LYS A 444 -34.22 -35.74 -14.71
N ILE A 445 -34.48 -34.54 -15.20
CA ILE A 445 -35.39 -34.28 -16.32
C ILE A 445 -34.93 -35.03 -17.56
N ALA A 446 -33.66 -34.92 -17.94
CA ALA A 446 -33.10 -35.62 -19.09
C ALA A 446 -33.26 -37.15 -18.96
N LYS A 447 -32.97 -37.72 -17.79
CA LYS A 447 -33.13 -39.18 -17.54
C LYS A 447 -34.58 -39.62 -17.57
N SER A 448 -35.54 -38.80 -17.18
CA SER A 448 -36.97 -39.17 -17.23
C SER A 448 -37.50 -39.22 -18.66
N HIS A 449 -36.93 -38.42 -19.58
CA HIS A 449 -37.33 -38.37 -21.00
C HIS A 449 -36.57 -39.37 -21.89
N MET A 450 -35.51 -40.00 -21.37
CA MET A 450 -34.77 -41.07 -22.08
C MET A 450 -35.31 -42.47 -21.81
N ARG A 451 -36.29 -42.62 -20.94
CA ARG A 451 -36.98 -43.86 -20.64
C ARG A 451 -38.31 -43.94 -21.39
#